data_91820cae28627c9806d1e982a5b34dd1
#
_entry.id   91820cae28627c9806d1e982a5b34dd1
#
_cell.length_a   1.000
_cell.length_b   1.000
_cell.length_c   1.000
_cell.angle_alpha   90.00
_cell.angle_beta   90.00
_cell.angle_gamma   90.00
#
_symmetry.space_group_name_H-M   'P 1'
#
loop_
_entity.id
_entity.type
_entity.pdbx_description
1 polymer ?
#
loop_
_entity_poly.entity_id
_entity_poly.type
_entity_poly.pdbx_seq_one_letter_code
_entity_poly.pdbx_strand_id
1 'polypeptide(L)'
;RSLVGSEMCIRDRSKADHIVFICGHYEGYDERIRTHLVTDEISMGDYVLTGGELPAMTMTDAIVRLIPGVLGNEQSHQDDSFSDGLLEFPQYTRPREFKGLTVPDVLLSGNHANIDAWRHEQKLIRTYNKRPDLIEKYPLTNADKQILERYKIGLKKG
;
A
#
# COMPACT_ATOMS: atom_id res chain seq x y z
N ARG A 1 5.52 -19.19 -6.12
CA ARG A 1 6.58 -18.18 -6.02
C ARG A 1 5.89 -16.83 -5.98
N SER A 2 5.73 -16.31 -4.80
CA SER A 2 5.05 -15.05 -4.60
C SER A 2 6.02 -13.93 -4.89
N LEU A 3 5.70 -13.12 -5.88
CA LEU A 3 6.27 -11.79 -5.98
C LEU A 3 5.95 -11.03 -4.71
N VAL A 4 6.95 -10.34 -4.23
CA VAL A 4 7.00 -9.47 -3.08
C VAL A 4 5.72 -8.79 -2.75
N GLY A 5 5.41 -8.85 -1.47
CA GLY A 5 4.63 -7.82 -0.82
C GLY A 5 3.21 -7.68 -1.34
N SER A 6 2.52 -8.80 -1.60
CA SER A 6 1.09 -8.69 -1.52
C SER A 6 0.76 -8.42 -0.05
N GLU A 7 -0.03 -7.40 0.22
CA GLU A 7 -0.56 -7.06 1.54
C GLU A 7 -1.09 -8.32 2.26
N MET A 8 -1.63 -9.27 1.52
CA MET A 8 -2.08 -10.57 2.01
C MET A 8 -0.95 -11.38 2.66
N CYS A 9 0.22 -11.45 2.01
CA CYS A 9 1.36 -12.18 2.57
C CYS A 9 1.91 -11.51 3.84
N ILE A 10 1.89 -10.18 3.91
CA ILE A 10 2.30 -9.41 5.09
C ILE A 10 1.31 -9.63 6.23
N ARG A 11 0.00 -9.59 5.97
CA ARG A 11 -1.05 -9.85 6.95
C ARG A 11 -1.02 -11.26 7.51
N ASP A 12 -0.77 -12.26 6.68
CA ASP A 12 -0.66 -13.64 7.15
C ASP A 12 0.53 -13.79 8.10
N ARG A 13 1.65 -13.13 7.78
CA ARG A 13 2.85 -13.15 8.65
C ARG A 13 2.67 -12.38 9.95
N SER A 14 1.84 -11.35 9.99
CA SER A 14 1.55 -10.62 11.24
C SER A 14 0.81 -11.48 12.27
N LYS A 15 0.27 -12.64 11.87
CA LYS A 15 -0.41 -13.61 12.72
C LYS A 15 0.49 -14.79 13.12
N ALA A 16 1.71 -14.85 12.59
CA ALA A 16 2.64 -15.93 12.89
C ALA A 16 3.27 -15.74 14.27
N ASP A 17 3.37 -16.84 15.04
CA ASP A 17 4.01 -16.82 16.36
C ASP A 17 5.52 -16.62 16.27
N HIS A 18 6.12 -17.01 15.15
CA HIS A 18 7.56 -16.95 14.95
C HIS A 18 7.92 -16.81 13.47
N ILE A 19 8.83 -15.90 13.15
CA ILE A 19 9.37 -15.68 11.80
C ILE A 19 10.90 -15.67 11.88
N VAL A 20 11.54 -16.46 11.02
CA VAL A 20 13.00 -16.47 10.85
C VAL A 20 13.35 -15.92 9.48
N PHE A 21 14.16 -14.87 9.43
CA PHE A 21 14.73 -14.35 8.20
C PHE A 21 16.12 -14.93 7.97
N ILE A 22 16.35 -15.48 6.79
CA ILE A 22 17.67 -15.92 6.34
C ILE A 22 18.22 -14.85 5.41
N CYS A 23 19.22 -14.11 5.87
CA CYS A 23 19.87 -13.02 5.15
C CYS A 23 21.20 -13.51 4.59
N GLY A 24 21.31 -13.62 3.26
CA GLY A 24 22.55 -14.04 2.62
C GLY A 24 23.45 -12.86 2.27
N HIS A 25 24.76 -13.18 2.17
CA HIS A 25 25.80 -12.28 1.74
C HIS A 25 26.56 -12.84 0.55
N TYR A 26 27.43 -12.02 -0.04
CA TYR A 26 28.31 -12.38 -1.15
C TYR A 26 27.51 -12.80 -2.41
N GLU A 27 27.87 -13.91 -3.01
CA GLU A 27 27.29 -14.39 -4.28
C GLU A 27 26.00 -15.21 -4.09
N GLY A 28 25.57 -15.42 -2.85
CA GLY A 28 24.34 -16.18 -2.54
C GLY A 28 24.57 -17.32 -1.55
N TYR A 29 23.57 -18.18 -1.41
CA TYR A 29 23.65 -19.40 -0.59
C TYR A 29 23.41 -20.64 -1.42
N ASP A 30 23.76 -21.78 -0.83
CA ASP A 30 23.50 -23.08 -1.42
C ASP A 30 22.02 -23.23 -1.80
N GLU A 31 21.75 -23.61 -3.04
CA GLU A 31 20.40 -23.77 -3.57
C GLU A 31 19.55 -24.77 -2.75
N ARG A 32 20.19 -25.71 -2.07
CA ARG A 32 19.50 -26.66 -1.20
C ARG A 32 18.87 -25.99 0.02
N ILE A 33 19.39 -24.86 0.49
CA ILE A 33 18.76 -24.03 1.52
C ILE A 33 17.43 -23.49 0.99
N ARG A 34 17.44 -22.92 -0.23
CA ARG A 34 16.25 -22.35 -0.87
C ARG A 34 15.19 -23.41 -1.18
N THR A 35 15.61 -24.59 -1.58
CA THR A 35 14.69 -25.65 -2.03
C THR A 35 14.16 -26.53 -0.90
N HIS A 36 14.88 -26.64 0.22
CA HIS A 36 14.56 -27.61 1.27
C HIS A 36 14.37 -27.03 2.67
N LEU A 37 14.92 -25.86 2.97
CA LEU A 37 14.87 -25.31 4.33
C LEU A 37 13.95 -24.11 4.46
N VAL A 38 13.82 -23.26 3.45
CA VAL A 38 12.97 -22.06 3.55
C VAL A 38 11.54 -22.38 3.17
N THR A 39 10.62 -21.79 3.92
CA THR A 39 9.18 -21.88 3.64
C THR A 39 8.80 -21.00 2.46
N ASP A 40 9.35 -19.79 2.42
CA ASP A 40 9.05 -18.79 1.41
C ASP A 40 10.31 -18.04 0.98
N GLU A 41 10.38 -17.70 -0.29
CA GLU A 41 11.37 -16.81 -0.87
C GLU A 41 10.68 -15.54 -1.35
N ILE A 42 11.15 -14.38 -0.87
CA ILE A 42 10.55 -13.09 -1.19
C ILE A 42 11.58 -12.21 -1.90
N SER A 43 11.22 -11.70 -3.07
CA SER A 43 11.99 -10.66 -3.75
C SER A 43 11.46 -9.28 -3.37
N MET A 44 12.31 -8.30 -3.17
CA MET A 44 11.93 -6.91 -2.86
C MET A 44 11.84 -6.01 -4.10
N GLY A 45 12.15 -6.53 -5.28
CA GLY A 45 12.10 -5.81 -6.55
C GLY A 45 13.20 -6.25 -7.50
N ASP A 46 13.19 -5.69 -8.72
CA ASP A 46 14.13 -6.01 -9.78
C ASP A 46 15.43 -5.21 -9.64
N TYR A 47 16.10 -5.35 -8.49
CA TYR A 47 17.38 -4.72 -8.19
C TYR A 47 18.18 -5.61 -7.23
N VAL A 48 19.50 -5.38 -7.19
CA VAL A 48 20.42 -6.15 -6.35
C VAL A 48 20.87 -5.32 -5.15
N LEU A 49 20.90 -5.94 -3.97
CA LEU A 49 21.43 -5.39 -2.72
C LEU A 49 22.64 -6.19 -2.28
N THR A 50 23.48 -5.60 -1.44
CA THR A 50 24.70 -6.24 -0.91
C THR A 50 24.43 -7.38 0.06
N GLY A 51 23.23 -7.44 0.64
CA GLY A 51 22.82 -8.47 1.59
C GLY A 51 21.32 -8.47 1.84
N GLY A 52 20.82 -9.43 2.60
CA GLY A 52 19.39 -9.64 2.90
C GLY A 52 18.88 -8.82 4.09
N GLU A 53 19.73 -8.05 4.79
CA GLU A 53 19.34 -7.36 6.03
C GLU A 53 18.33 -6.24 5.78
N LEU A 54 18.55 -5.40 4.76
CA LEU A 54 17.62 -4.33 4.42
C LEU A 54 16.24 -4.87 4.00
N PRO A 55 16.15 -5.89 3.14
CA PRO A 55 14.89 -6.60 2.90
C PRO A 55 14.24 -7.14 4.19
N ALA A 56 15.01 -7.79 5.06
CA ALA A 56 14.48 -8.32 6.32
C ALA A 56 13.94 -7.20 7.22
N MET A 57 14.65 -6.08 7.34
CA MET A 57 14.18 -4.90 8.09
C MET A 57 12.90 -4.32 7.49
N THR A 58 12.81 -4.18 6.18
CA THR A 58 11.64 -3.68 5.48
C THR A 58 10.44 -4.60 5.71
N MET A 59 10.63 -5.92 5.61
CA MET A 59 9.58 -6.90 5.88
C MET A 59 9.16 -6.88 7.35
N THR A 60 10.10 -6.77 8.27
CA THR A 60 9.82 -6.66 9.70
C THR A 60 8.96 -5.44 9.99
N ASP A 61 9.31 -4.27 9.49
CA ASP A 61 8.54 -3.05 9.68
C ASP A 61 7.12 -3.20 9.13
N ALA A 62 6.99 -3.69 7.89
CA ALA A 62 5.69 -3.90 7.24
C ALA A 62 4.78 -4.89 7.99
N ILE A 63 5.36 -5.92 8.62
CA ILE A 63 4.62 -6.94 9.39
C ILE A 63 4.25 -6.41 10.78
N VAL A 64 5.23 -5.86 11.49
CA VAL A 64 5.08 -5.47 12.90
C VAL A 64 4.07 -4.34 13.08
N ARG A 65 4.00 -3.39 12.14
CA ARG A 65 3.00 -2.31 12.18
C ARG A 65 1.54 -2.80 12.07
N LEU A 66 1.30 -4.03 11.61
CA LEU A 66 -0.03 -4.64 11.56
C LEU A 66 -0.42 -5.38 12.85
N ILE A 67 0.52 -5.53 13.79
CA ILE A 67 0.26 -6.16 15.08
C ILE A 67 -0.48 -5.17 15.98
N PRO A 68 -1.63 -5.54 16.57
CA PRO A 68 -2.37 -4.67 17.47
C PRO A 68 -1.51 -4.13 18.62
N GLY A 69 -1.65 -2.86 18.93
CA GLY A 69 -0.92 -2.20 20.02
C GLY A 69 0.53 -1.78 19.71
N VAL A 70 1.07 -2.10 18.53
CA VAL A 70 2.43 -1.67 18.14
C VAL A 70 2.45 -0.21 17.70
N LEU A 71 1.46 0.23 16.94
CA LEU A 71 1.29 1.64 16.60
C LEU A 71 0.38 2.33 17.63
N GLY A 72 0.74 3.54 18.03
CA GLY A 72 0.00 4.31 19.04
C GLY A 72 -1.42 4.70 18.64
N ASN A 73 -1.80 4.57 17.37
CA ASN A 73 -3.15 4.78 16.86
C ASN A 73 -3.55 3.59 15.98
N GLU A 74 -4.42 2.72 16.50
CA GLU A 74 -4.91 1.54 15.79
C GLU A 74 -5.69 1.84 14.50
N GLN A 75 -6.22 3.06 14.36
CA GLN A 75 -6.91 3.48 13.14
C GLN A 75 -5.95 3.93 12.04
N SER A 76 -4.68 4.18 12.39
CA SER A 76 -3.69 4.74 11.46
C SER A 76 -3.43 3.85 10.24
N HIS A 77 -3.50 2.53 10.40
CA HIS A 77 -3.25 1.59 9.30
C HIS A 77 -4.48 1.27 8.44
N GLN A 78 -5.70 1.69 8.86
CA GLN A 78 -6.92 1.40 8.11
C GLN A 78 -7.03 2.22 6.82
N ASP A 79 -6.47 3.43 6.82
CA ASP A 79 -6.45 4.33 5.67
C ASP A 79 -5.21 4.19 4.78
N ASP A 80 -4.23 3.39 5.19
CA ASP A 80 -3.01 3.15 4.43
C ASP A 80 -3.29 2.49 3.07
N SER A 81 -2.38 2.73 2.11
CA SER A 81 -2.41 2.05 0.81
C SER A 81 -2.45 0.52 1.00
N PHE A 82 -3.25 -0.13 0.19
CA PHE A 82 -3.47 -1.59 0.15
C PHE A 82 -4.32 -2.16 1.29
N SER A 83 -4.67 -1.40 2.33
CA SER A 83 -5.46 -1.92 3.45
C SER A 83 -6.86 -2.39 3.01
N ASP A 84 -7.47 -1.66 2.08
CA ASP A 84 -8.75 -1.96 1.46
C ASP A 84 -8.64 -2.37 -0.03
N GLY A 85 -7.40 -2.55 -0.53
CA GLY A 85 -7.13 -2.90 -1.93
C GLY A 85 -6.90 -1.71 -2.86
N LEU A 86 -6.99 -0.48 -2.37
CA LEU A 86 -6.72 0.76 -3.09
C LEU A 86 -5.44 1.45 -2.59
N LEU A 87 -4.94 2.41 -3.36
CA LEU A 87 -3.93 3.35 -2.89
C LEU A 87 -4.58 4.40 -2.01
N GLU A 88 -3.83 4.89 -1.03
CA GLU A 88 -4.23 5.97 -0.14
C GLU A 88 -4.61 7.26 -0.90
N PHE A 89 -5.56 8.02 -0.36
CA PHE A 89 -5.92 9.34 -0.85
C PHE A 89 -4.79 10.37 -0.60
N PRO A 90 -4.75 11.51 -1.34
CA PRO A 90 -3.73 12.53 -1.13
C PRO A 90 -3.88 13.20 0.24
N GLN A 91 -2.76 13.29 0.95
CA GLN A 91 -2.66 13.96 2.24
C GLN A 91 -2.24 15.42 2.04
N TYR A 92 -2.74 16.31 2.90
CA TYR A 92 -2.41 17.72 2.91
C TYR A 92 -1.99 18.16 4.32
N THR A 93 -1.01 19.07 4.39
CA THR A 93 -0.51 19.64 5.63
C THR A 93 -0.73 21.16 5.65
N ARG A 94 -0.48 21.81 6.78
CA ARG A 94 -0.40 23.27 6.88
C ARG A 94 0.83 23.80 6.14
N PRO A 95 0.77 25.02 5.58
CA PRO A 95 -0.35 25.97 5.55
C PRO A 95 -1.45 25.60 4.54
N ARG A 96 -2.64 26.23 4.65
CA ARG A 96 -3.77 26.03 3.72
C ARG A 96 -3.41 26.37 2.28
N GLU A 97 -2.55 27.36 2.09
CA GLU A 97 -2.03 27.79 0.78
C GLU A 97 -0.52 27.82 0.82
N PHE A 98 0.11 27.28 -0.21
CA PHE A 98 1.54 27.34 -0.40
C PHE A 98 1.87 27.56 -1.89
N LYS A 99 2.49 28.70 -2.19
CA LYS A 99 2.88 29.11 -3.57
C LYS A 99 1.73 29.05 -4.57
N GLY A 100 0.55 29.54 -4.17
CA GLY A 100 -0.65 29.54 -5.00
C GLY A 100 -1.38 28.18 -5.08
N LEU A 101 -0.87 27.14 -4.43
CA LEU A 101 -1.52 25.84 -4.33
C LEU A 101 -2.32 25.76 -3.02
N THR A 102 -3.60 25.44 -3.13
CA THR A 102 -4.52 25.39 -1.98
C THR A 102 -4.91 23.95 -1.63
N VAL A 103 -5.15 23.73 -0.34
CA VAL A 103 -5.82 22.52 0.14
C VAL A 103 -7.26 22.51 -0.37
N PRO A 104 -7.80 21.37 -0.89
CA PRO A 104 -9.19 21.29 -1.33
C PRO A 104 -10.18 21.73 -0.24
N ASP A 105 -11.12 22.59 -0.60
CA ASP A 105 -12.07 23.20 0.35
C ASP A 105 -12.95 22.15 1.07
N VAL A 106 -13.24 21.03 0.41
CA VAL A 106 -13.99 19.93 1.01
C VAL A 106 -13.32 19.41 2.29
N LEU A 107 -11.98 19.37 2.33
CA LEU A 107 -11.22 18.92 3.51
C LEU A 107 -11.26 19.92 4.67
N LEU A 108 -11.63 21.17 4.39
CA LEU A 108 -11.75 22.25 5.36
C LEU A 108 -13.19 22.51 5.81
N SER A 109 -14.16 21.79 5.20
CA SER A 109 -15.60 22.03 5.40
C SER A 109 -16.12 21.56 6.76
N GLY A 110 -15.42 20.65 7.46
CA GLY A 110 -15.91 19.97 8.65
C GLY A 110 -17.04 18.96 8.40
N ASN A 111 -17.48 18.79 7.15
CA ASN A 111 -18.50 17.80 6.79
C ASN A 111 -17.83 16.44 6.51
N HIS A 112 -17.83 15.58 7.53
CA HIS A 112 -17.17 14.27 7.46
C HIS A 112 -17.68 13.40 6.30
N ALA A 113 -18.97 13.39 6.03
CA ALA A 113 -19.54 12.60 4.93
C ALA A 113 -19.00 13.04 3.56
N ASN A 114 -18.87 14.35 3.33
CA ASN A 114 -18.31 14.88 2.09
C ASN A 114 -16.80 14.64 2.01
N ILE A 115 -16.10 14.72 3.14
CA ILE A 115 -14.67 14.43 3.22
C ILE A 115 -14.42 12.96 2.87
N ASP A 116 -15.18 12.03 3.44
CA ASP A 116 -15.02 10.61 3.20
C ASP A 116 -15.39 10.22 1.75
N ALA A 117 -16.44 10.82 1.20
CA ALA A 117 -16.78 10.65 -0.21
C ALA A 117 -15.65 11.14 -1.14
N TRP A 118 -15.08 12.31 -0.85
CA TRP A 118 -13.96 12.85 -1.61
C TRP A 118 -12.71 11.97 -1.49
N ARG A 119 -12.37 11.51 -0.28
CA ARG A 119 -11.25 10.60 -0.03
C ARG A 119 -11.39 9.31 -0.85
N HIS A 120 -12.57 8.70 -0.83
CA HIS A 120 -12.85 7.50 -1.61
C HIS A 120 -12.71 7.74 -3.12
N GLU A 121 -13.25 8.83 -3.64
CA GLU A 121 -13.07 9.23 -5.04
C GLU A 121 -11.58 9.37 -5.40
N GLN A 122 -10.78 10.02 -4.54
CA GLN A 122 -9.35 10.19 -4.76
C GLN A 122 -8.57 8.87 -4.70
N LYS A 123 -8.94 7.94 -3.81
CA LYS A 123 -8.38 6.58 -3.76
C LYS A 123 -8.59 5.87 -5.10
N LEU A 124 -9.81 5.89 -5.63
CA LEU A 124 -10.15 5.26 -6.92
C LEU A 124 -9.36 5.87 -8.08
N ILE A 125 -9.36 7.20 -8.22
CA ILE A 125 -8.66 7.91 -9.29
C ILE A 125 -7.15 7.66 -9.21
N ARG A 126 -6.57 7.76 -8.01
CA ARG A 126 -5.14 7.56 -7.80
C ARG A 126 -4.72 6.12 -8.13
N THR A 127 -5.51 5.15 -7.70
CA THR A 127 -5.27 3.74 -7.97
C THR A 127 -5.39 3.44 -9.46
N TYR A 128 -6.42 3.95 -10.12
CA TYR A 128 -6.59 3.83 -11.56
C TYR A 128 -5.39 4.33 -12.35
N ASN A 129 -4.81 5.47 -11.96
CA ASN A 129 -3.68 6.07 -12.66
C ASN A 129 -2.33 5.39 -12.37
N LYS A 130 -2.12 4.93 -11.13
CA LYS A 130 -0.80 4.45 -10.68
C LYS A 130 -0.70 2.94 -10.60
N ARG A 131 -1.81 2.26 -10.32
CA ARG A 131 -1.89 0.81 -10.12
C ARG A 131 -3.18 0.25 -10.71
N PRO A 132 -3.34 0.30 -12.05
CA PRO A 132 -4.53 -0.22 -12.72
C PRO A 132 -4.79 -1.71 -12.42
N ASP A 133 -3.73 -2.47 -12.17
CA ASP A 133 -3.79 -3.88 -11.76
C ASP A 133 -4.57 -4.10 -10.45
N LEU A 134 -4.59 -3.12 -9.55
CA LEU A 134 -5.39 -3.18 -8.32
C LEU A 134 -6.87 -2.88 -8.60
N ILE A 135 -7.16 -1.93 -9.49
CA ILE A 135 -8.53 -1.61 -9.90
C ILE A 135 -9.21 -2.82 -10.56
N GLU A 136 -8.47 -3.60 -11.35
CA GLU A 136 -9.00 -4.83 -11.97
C GLU A 136 -9.44 -5.88 -10.95
N LYS A 137 -8.81 -5.89 -9.79
CA LYS A 137 -9.09 -6.84 -8.70
C LYS A 137 -10.07 -6.29 -7.65
N TYR A 138 -10.26 -4.96 -7.64
CA TYR A 138 -11.11 -4.29 -6.65
C TYR A 138 -12.60 -4.50 -6.97
N PRO A 139 -13.45 -4.85 -5.99
CA PRO A 139 -14.89 -5.07 -6.20
C PRO A 139 -15.62 -3.74 -6.39
N LEU A 140 -15.47 -3.13 -7.58
CA LEU A 140 -16.08 -1.84 -7.93
C LEU A 140 -17.61 -1.87 -7.82
N THR A 141 -18.16 -0.98 -7.02
CA THR A 141 -19.60 -0.70 -6.98
C THR A 141 -20.06 0.06 -8.23
N ASN A 142 -21.37 0.18 -8.44
CA ASN A 142 -21.89 1.00 -9.54
C ASN A 142 -21.53 2.49 -9.39
N ALA A 143 -21.46 3.00 -8.15
CA ALA A 143 -21.02 4.36 -7.87
C ALA A 143 -19.54 4.56 -8.24
N ASP A 144 -18.66 3.60 -7.90
CA ASP A 144 -17.24 3.65 -8.24
C ASP A 144 -17.03 3.66 -9.75
N LYS A 145 -17.76 2.85 -10.48
CA LYS A 145 -17.71 2.84 -11.95
C LYS A 145 -18.10 4.19 -12.54
N GLN A 146 -19.14 4.82 -11.99
CA GLN A 146 -19.57 6.16 -12.43
C GLN A 146 -18.50 7.23 -12.13
N ILE A 147 -17.83 7.15 -10.98
CA ILE A 147 -16.69 8.03 -10.64
C ILE A 147 -15.59 7.88 -11.67
N LEU A 148 -15.14 6.66 -11.93
CA LEU A 148 -14.07 6.40 -12.89
C LEU A 148 -14.45 6.79 -14.32
N GLU A 149 -15.69 6.59 -14.72
CA GLU A 149 -16.17 7.02 -16.05
C GLU A 149 -16.16 8.54 -16.19
N ARG A 150 -16.67 9.28 -15.21
CA ARG A 150 -16.61 10.76 -15.21
C ARG A 150 -15.15 11.25 -15.32
N TYR A 151 -14.24 10.62 -14.57
CA TYR A 151 -12.82 10.93 -14.63
C TYR A 151 -12.22 10.69 -16.03
N LYS A 152 -12.51 9.53 -16.65
CA LYS A 152 -12.05 9.19 -18.01
C LYS A 152 -12.57 10.17 -19.07
N ILE A 153 -13.82 10.60 -18.95
CA ILE A 153 -14.42 11.60 -19.87
C ILE A 153 -13.73 12.96 -19.71
N GLY A 154 -13.38 13.35 -18.47
CA GLY A 154 -12.62 14.56 -18.18
C GLY A 154 -11.26 14.58 -18.86
N LEU A 155 -10.53 13.46 -18.82
CA LEU A 155 -9.22 13.32 -19.47
C LEU A 155 -9.26 13.41 -21.00
N LYS A 156 -10.40 13.04 -21.63
CA LYS A 156 -10.55 13.10 -23.10
C LYS A 156 -10.90 14.49 -23.63
N LYS A 157 -11.25 15.43 -22.74
CA LYS A 157 -11.68 16.79 -23.08
C LYS A 157 -10.63 17.86 -22.82
N GLY A 158 -9.55 17.53 -22.12
CA GLY A 158 -8.39 18.39 -21.85
C GLY A 158 -7.17 17.97 -22.63
#